data_134a6e13edf42d29bce1864d419461eb
#
_entry.id   134a6e13edf42d29bce1864d419461eb
#
_cell.length_a   1.000
_cell.length_b   1.000
_cell.length_c   1.000
_cell.angle_alpha   90.00
_cell.angle_beta   90.00
_cell.angle_gamma   90.00
#
_symmetry.space_group_name_H-M   'P 1'
#
loop_
_entity.id
_entity.type
_entity.pdbx_description
1 polymer ?
#
loop_
_entity_poly.entity_id
_entity_poly.type
_entity_poly.pdbx_seq_one_letter_code
_entity_poly.pdbx_strand_id
1 'polypeptide(L)'
;MNTFGAPNVGKARQNVYSPAMPMRVGNGGFSLRSIPAFIRFFDGQKPVFNLWHVLTSPLIRKPNYWWIVAKALKLRFTGNTPTEVLAHWQGNEDDFWGCLLALSEYALSRPVPEEALQFAFDRFPRELYARIGHLPMGCHAWHKYEYKEFWKPIIDKA
;
A
#
# COMPACT_ATOMS: atom_id res chain seq x y z
N MET A 1 2.80 -9.50 -11.70
CA MET A 1 2.37 -8.15 -12.10
C MET A 1 2.35 -7.26 -10.87
N ASN A 2 2.99 -6.14 -10.94
CA ASN A 2 3.21 -5.27 -9.79
C ASN A 2 2.11 -4.21 -9.68
N THR A 3 1.77 -3.85 -8.46
CA THR A 3 0.93 -2.69 -8.17
C THR A 3 1.83 -1.57 -7.69
N PHE A 4 1.76 -0.42 -8.34
CA PHE A 4 2.56 0.75 -8.02
C PHE A 4 1.69 1.82 -7.39
N GLY A 5 2.22 2.50 -6.40
CA GLY A 5 1.61 3.66 -5.77
C GLY A 5 2.65 4.46 -5.01
N ALA A 6 2.34 5.71 -4.71
CA ALA A 6 3.23 6.53 -3.89
C ALA A 6 3.48 5.83 -2.55
N PRO A 7 4.73 5.67 -2.12
CA PRO A 7 5.04 5.03 -0.86
C PRO A 7 4.44 5.87 0.28
N ASN A 8 3.60 5.25 1.10
CA ASN A 8 3.07 5.90 2.28
C ASN A 8 4.15 5.95 3.36
N VAL A 9 4.83 7.08 3.42
CA VAL A 9 5.88 7.38 4.38
C VAL A 9 5.20 7.79 5.69
N GLY A 10 4.84 6.80 6.51
CA GLY A 10 4.20 7.02 7.80
C GLY A 10 5.07 7.83 8.77
N LYS A 11 4.53 8.13 9.97
CA LYS A 11 5.12 9.00 10.99
C LYS A 11 6.53 8.62 11.48
N ALA A 12 7.04 7.44 11.17
CA ALA A 12 8.36 6.98 11.57
C ALA A 12 9.32 7.06 10.37
N ARG A 13 10.06 8.16 10.25
CA ARG A 13 11.09 8.38 9.23
C ARG A 13 12.09 7.21 9.07
N GLN A 14 12.38 6.49 10.16
CA GLN A 14 13.38 5.42 10.19
C GLN A 14 12.90 4.09 9.57
N ASN A 15 11.60 3.88 9.42
CA ASN A 15 11.05 2.57 9.07
C ASN A 15 10.56 2.45 7.62
N VAL A 16 10.57 3.54 6.87
CA VAL A 16 10.03 3.61 5.51
C VAL A 16 10.79 2.73 4.52
N TYR A 17 12.06 2.54 4.80
CA TYR A 17 12.99 1.84 3.91
C TYR A 17 13.50 0.51 4.47
N SER A 18 12.92 0.05 5.57
CA SER A 18 13.29 -1.26 6.10
C SER A 18 12.67 -2.35 5.23
N PRO A 19 13.48 -3.27 4.68
CA PRO A 19 12.96 -4.46 3.97
C PRO A 19 12.03 -5.31 4.83
N ALA A 20 12.12 -5.17 6.15
CA ALA A 20 11.28 -5.87 7.11
C ALA A 20 9.89 -5.25 7.31
N MET A 21 9.61 -4.07 6.74
CA MET A 21 8.29 -3.46 6.80
C MET A 21 7.56 -3.71 5.48
N PRO A 22 6.37 -4.32 5.51
CA PRO A 22 5.51 -4.30 4.35
C PRO A 22 5.17 -2.83 4.06
N MET A 23 5.74 -2.28 2.99
CA MET A 23 5.32 -0.96 2.51
C MET A 23 3.81 -1.00 2.30
N ARG A 24 3.11 -0.02 2.84
CA ARG A 24 1.75 0.26 2.40
C ARG A 24 1.85 0.70 0.95
N VAL A 25 1.28 -0.08 0.07
CA VAL A 25 1.28 0.22 -1.35
C VAL A 25 0.23 1.26 -1.62
N GLY A 26 0.71 2.43 -1.94
CA GLY A 26 -0.12 3.42 -2.61
C GLY A 26 -0.97 4.27 -1.70
N ASN A 27 -1.14 5.47 -2.16
CA ASN A 27 -2.24 6.35 -1.80
C ASN A 27 -3.33 6.13 -2.85
N GLY A 28 -4.57 5.92 -2.43
CA GLY A 28 -5.70 5.72 -3.34
C GLY A 28 -5.85 6.81 -4.41
N GLY A 29 -5.35 8.02 -4.12
CA GLY A 29 -5.34 9.14 -5.05
C GLY A 29 -4.35 9.04 -6.21
N PHE A 30 -3.29 8.24 -6.10
CA PHE A 30 -2.31 8.04 -7.17
C PHE A 30 -1.67 6.65 -7.07
N SER A 31 -2.21 5.71 -7.84
CA SER A 31 -1.73 4.32 -7.84
C SER A 31 -1.91 3.65 -9.19
N LEU A 32 -0.99 2.75 -9.54
CA LEU A 32 -1.16 1.80 -10.64
C LEU A 32 -1.52 0.43 -10.07
N ARG A 33 -2.53 -0.20 -10.65
CA ARG A 33 -3.04 -1.49 -10.19
C ARG A 33 -3.15 -2.47 -11.36
N SER A 34 -2.79 -3.72 -11.09
CA SER A 34 -2.89 -4.78 -12.09
C SER A 34 -4.35 -5.18 -12.32
N ILE A 35 -4.91 -4.87 -13.49
CA ILE A 35 -6.26 -5.28 -13.87
C ILE A 35 -6.46 -6.79 -13.74
N PRO A 36 -5.56 -7.67 -14.26
CA PRO A 36 -5.72 -9.11 -14.07
C PRO A 36 -5.74 -9.57 -12.62
N ALA A 37 -5.01 -8.87 -11.72
CA ALA A 37 -5.04 -9.21 -10.29
C ALA A 37 -6.39 -8.84 -9.66
N PHE A 38 -6.99 -7.73 -10.09
CA PHE A 38 -8.33 -7.31 -9.67
C PHE A 38 -9.40 -8.27 -10.19
N ILE A 39 -9.36 -8.64 -11.48
CA ILE A 39 -10.28 -9.62 -12.06
C ILE A 39 -10.18 -10.93 -11.27
N ARG A 40 -8.97 -11.44 -11.01
CA ARG A 40 -8.76 -12.65 -10.22
C ARG A 40 -9.38 -12.56 -8.81
N PHE A 41 -9.35 -11.39 -8.20
CA PHE A 41 -9.97 -11.17 -6.90
C PHE A 41 -11.50 -11.18 -7.03
N PHE A 42 -12.09 -10.39 -7.92
CA PHE A 42 -13.54 -10.24 -8.07
C PHE A 42 -14.22 -11.51 -8.58
N ASP A 43 -13.58 -12.24 -9.49
CA ASP A 43 -14.09 -13.52 -10.01
C ASP A 43 -13.75 -14.70 -9.09
N GLY A 44 -13.00 -14.45 -8.02
CA GLY A 44 -12.53 -15.48 -7.10
C GLY A 44 -13.67 -16.12 -6.32
N GLN A 45 -13.74 -17.44 -6.35
CA GLN A 45 -14.70 -18.24 -5.57
C GLN A 45 -14.07 -18.81 -4.29
N LYS A 46 -12.76 -18.69 -4.14
CA LYS A 46 -12.03 -19.17 -2.97
C LYS A 46 -12.18 -18.22 -1.79
N PRO A 47 -12.17 -18.75 -0.56
CA PRO A 47 -12.10 -17.93 0.64
C PRO A 47 -10.91 -16.96 0.60
N VAL A 48 -11.15 -15.70 0.92
CA VAL A 48 -10.09 -14.67 0.92
C VAL A 48 -9.07 -14.95 2.01
N PHE A 49 -9.53 -15.32 3.22
CA PHE A 49 -8.65 -15.58 4.34
C PHE A 49 -8.64 -17.06 4.73
N ASN A 50 -7.52 -17.69 4.59
CA ASN A 50 -7.23 -18.99 5.15
C ASN A 50 -6.62 -18.82 6.54
N LEU A 51 -7.16 -19.52 7.54
CA LEU A 51 -6.72 -19.40 8.93
C LEU A 51 -5.23 -19.69 9.10
N TRP A 52 -4.75 -20.75 8.44
CA TRP A 52 -3.35 -21.10 8.47
C TRP A 52 -2.45 -19.99 7.90
N HIS A 53 -2.84 -19.45 6.75
CA HIS A 53 -2.10 -18.35 6.12
C HIS A 53 -2.06 -17.09 7.01
N VAL A 54 -3.17 -16.74 7.65
CA VAL A 54 -3.23 -15.61 8.57
C VAL A 54 -2.33 -15.84 9.78
N LEU A 55 -2.39 -17.02 10.41
CA LEU A 55 -1.64 -17.33 11.64
C LEU A 55 -0.14 -17.53 11.39
N THR A 56 0.26 -17.96 10.19
CA THR A 56 1.68 -18.12 9.83
C THR A 56 2.29 -16.85 9.23
N SER A 57 1.48 -15.83 8.97
CA SER A 57 1.97 -14.57 8.39
C SER A 57 3.01 -13.89 9.30
N PRO A 58 4.12 -13.39 8.71
CA PRO A 58 5.09 -12.57 9.46
C PRO A 58 4.48 -11.34 10.15
N LEU A 59 3.31 -10.88 9.69
CA LEU A 59 2.61 -9.73 10.27
C LEU A 59 2.10 -10.00 11.68
N ILE A 60 1.84 -11.26 12.04
CA ILE A 60 1.38 -11.61 13.41
C ILE A 60 2.44 -11.30 14.48
N ARG A 61 3.71 -11.28 14.10
CA ARG A 61 4.84 -10.96 14.98
C ARG A 61 5.08 -9.46 15.14
N LYS A 62 4.28 -8.62 14.47
CA LYS A 62 4.45 -7.16 14.43
C LYS A 62 3.26 -6.49 15.13
N PRO A 63 3.39 -5.98 16.36
CA PRO A 63 2.27 -5.41 17.12
C PRO A 63 1.48 -4.34 16.37
N ASN A 64 2.16 -3.51 15.58
CA ASN A 64 1.54 -2.45 14.79
C ASN A 64 0.56 -2.94 13.71
N TYR A 65 0.56 -4.25 13.41
CA TYR A 65 -0.31 -4.87 12.41
C TYR A 65 -1.36 -5.82 13.01
N TRP A 66 -1.42 -5.94 14.33
CA TRP A 66 -2.41 -6.82 14.96
C TRP A 66 -3.84 -6.46 14.63
N TRP A 67 -4.14 -5.20 14.43
CA TRP A 67 -5.46 -4.75 13.99
C TRP A 67 -5.86 -5.34 12.63
N ILE A 68 -4.89 -5.49 11.70
CA ILE A 68 -5.11 -6.12 10.37
C ILE A 68 -5.38 -7.61 10.55
N VAL A 69 -4.60 -8.28 11.38
CA VAL A 69 -4.78 -9.70 11.70
C VAL A 69 -6.16 -9.94 12.33
N ALA A 70 -6.50 -9.13 13.34
CA ALA A 70 -7.81 -9.22 14.00
C ALA A 70 -8.96 -8.97 13.00
N LYS A 71 -8.81 -8.03 12.08
CA LYS A 71 -9.80 -7.74 11.05
C LYS A 71 -9.92 -8.87 10.02
N ALA A 72 -8.81 -9.47 9.59
CA ALA A 72 -8.82 -10.64 8.72
C ALA A 72 -9.53 -11.83 9.39
N LEU A 73 -9.25 -12.08 10.65
CA LEU A 73 -9.93 -13.13 11.43
C LEU A 73 -11.42 -12.84 11.55
N LYS A 74 -11.82 -11.60 11.88
CA LYS A 74 -13.24 -11.22 11.92
C LYS A 74 -13.92 -11.49 10.59
N LEU A 75 -13.37 -11.00 9.49
CA LEU A 75 -13.93 -11.16 8.14
C LEU A 75 -14.04 -12.62 7.74
N ARG A 76 -13.09 -13.47 8.13
CA ARG A 76 -13.17 -14.90 7.90
C ARG A 76 -14.44 -15.55 8.45
N PHE A 77 -14.98 -15.04 9.56
CA PHE A 77 -16.16 -15.58 10.21
C PHE A 77 -17.46 -14.85 9.84
N THR A 78 -17.38 -13.62 9.36
CA THR A 78 -18.56 -12.84 8.96
C THR A 78 -18.90 -12.92 7.49
N GLY A 79 -17.96 -13.34 6.65
CA GLY A 79 -18.08 -13.49 5.21
C GLY A 79 -16.71 -13.48 4.57
N ASN A 80 -16.34 -14.53 3.89
CA ASN A 80 -14.98 -14.82 3.45
C ASN A 80 -14.80 -14.94 1.93
N THR A 81 -15.85 -14.74 1.15
CA THR A 81 -15.72 -14.55 -0.30
C THR A 81 -15.27 -13.13 -0.62
N PRO A 82 -14.65 -12.88 -1.78
CA PRO A 82 -14.24 -11.52 -2.17
C PRO A 82 -15.36 -10.48 -2.04
N THR A 83 -16.55 -10.79 -2.49
CA THR A 83 -17.71 -9.90 -2.42
C THR A 83 -18.13 -9.60 -0.98
N GLU A 84 -18.19 -10.63 -0.12
CA GLU A 84 -18.54 -10.47 1.28
C GLU A 84 -17.48 -9.68 2.04
N VAL A 85 -16.20 -9.96 1.81
CA VAL A 85 -15.10 -9.23 2.45
C VAL A 85 -15.16 -7.75 2.08
N LEU A 86 -15.42 -7.42 0.82
CA LEU A 86 -15.59 -6.02 0.36
C LEU A 86 -16.82 -5.37 1.00
N ALA A 87 -17.96 -6.06 1.04
CA ALA A 87 -19.19 -5.54 1.63
C ALA A 87 -19.04 -5.22 3.13
N HIS A 88 -18.21 -5.97 3.85
CA HIS A 88 -17.94 -5.75 5.27
C HIS A 88 -16.72 -4.86 5.56
N TRP A 89 -16.01 -4.41 4.52
CA TRP A 89 -14.87 -3.51 4.70
C TRP A 89 -15.30 -2.08 4.95
N GLN A 90 -14.85 -1.49 6.06
CA GLN A 90 -15.16 -0.12 6.47
C GLN A 90 -13.90 0.75 6.64
N GLY A 91 -12.80 0.34 6.07
CA GLY A 91 -11.52 1.07 6.12
C GLY A 91 -11.18 1.74 4.81
N ASN A 92 -10.01 2.35 4.77
CA ASN A 92 -9.47 2.92 3.54
C ASN A 92 -9.15 1.82 2.52
N GLU A 93 -9.31 2.12 1.25
CA GLU A 93 -8.99 1.17 0.18
C GLU A 93 -7.52 0.75 0.17
N ASP A 94 -6.61 1.65 0.51
CA ASP A 94 -5.18 1.36 0.57
C ASP A 94 -4.85 0.32 1.64
N ASP A 95 -5.52 0.40 2.78
CA ASP A 95 -5.36 -0.60 3.85
C ASP A 95 -5.94 -1.95 3.42
N PHE A 96 -7.01 -1.96 2.61
CA PHE A 96 -7.57 -3.17 2.05
C PHE A 96 -6.59 -3.84 1.09
N TRP A 97 -6.25 -3.16 0.00
CA TRP A 97 -5.41 -3.72 -1.06
C TRP A 97 -3.96 -3.92 -0.64
N GLY A 98 -3.42 -2.97 0.13
CA GLY A 98 -2.00 -2.96 0.51
C GLY A 98 -1.66 -3.76 1.76
N CYS A 99 -2.59 -3.88 2.69
CA CYS A 99 -2.31 -4.51 3.98
C CYS A 99 -3.14 -5.76 4.23
N LEU A 100 -4.46 -5.67 4.11
CA LEU A 100 -5.35 -6.76 4.45
C LEU A 100 -5.17 -7.95 3.49
N LEU A 101 -5.17 -7.70 2.18
CA LEU A 101 -4.99 -8.75 1.19
C LEU A 101 -3.59 -9.41 1.22
N ALA A 102 -2.61 -8.78 1.87
CA ALA A 102 -1.32 -9.44 2.11
C ALA A 102 -1.44 -10.69 3.01
N LEU A 103 -2.56 -10.86 3.71
CA LEU A 103 -2.90 -12.04 4.51
C LEU A 103 -3.73 -13.07 3.73
N SER A 104 -3.84 -12.96 2.42
CA SER A 104 -4.70 -13.79 1.58
C SER A 104 -3.97 -14.38 0.37
N GLU A 105 -4.60 -15.35 -0.28
CA GLU A 105 -4.14 -15.89 -1.59
C GLU A 105 -4.24 -14.85 -2.72
N TYR A 106 -4.97 -13.76 -2.51
CA TYR A 106 -5.14 -12.65 -3.44
C TYR A 106 -4.12 -11.52 -3.21
N ALA A 107 -3.07 -11.78 -2.45
CA ALA A 107 -2.01 -10.80 -2.21
C ALA A 107 -1.49 -10.20 -3.52
N LEU A 108 -1.45 -8.87 -3.57
CA LEU A 108 -0.90 -8.14 -4.70
C LEU A 108 0.62 -8.08 -4.59
N SER A 109 1.31 -8.32 -5.71
CA SER A 109 2.74 -8.05 -5.81
C SER A 109 2.99 -6.56 -5.60
N ARG A 110 4.01 -6.25 -4.85
CA ARG A 110 4.41 -4.88 -4.52
C ARG A 110 5.79 -4.60 -5.07
N PRO A 111 6.05 -3.38 -5.55
CA PRO A 111 7.38 -2.98 -5.95
C PRO A 111 8.29 -2.91 -4.73
N VAL A 112 9.58 -3.04 -4.95
CA VAL A 112 10.56 -2.67 -3.93
C VAL A 112 10.54 -1.15 -3.71
N PRO A 113 10.98 -0.65 -2.53
CA PRO A 113 10.94 0.79 -2.22
C PRO A 113 11.54 1.69 -3.29
N GLU A 114 12.63 1.27 -3.87
CA GLU A 114 13.37 2.01 -4.90
C GLU A 114 12.56 2.17 -6.19
N GLU A 115 11.84 1.13 -6.61
CA GLU A 115 10.93 1.19 -7.76
C GLU A 115 9.72 2.08 -7.47
N ALA A 116 9.17 1.96 -6.26
CA ALA A 116 8.02 2.78 -5.84
C ALA A 116 8.37 4.28 -5.80
N LEU A 117 9.58 4.64 -5.39
CA LEU A 117 10.07 6.02 -5.39
C LEU A 117 10.22 6.60 -6.80
N GLN A 118 10.56 5.80 -7.79
CA GLN A 118 10.59 6.25 -9.18
C GLN A 118 9.20 6.56 -9.73
N PHE A 119 8.18 5.88 -9.20
CA PHE A 119 6.81 6.10 -9.61
C PHE A 119 6.22 7.37 -9.00
N ALA A 120 6.30 7.55 -7.66
CA ALA A 120 5.67 8.71 -7.04
C ALA A 120 6.26 9.09 -5.69
N PHE A 121 6.27 10.41 -5.43
CA PHE A 121 6.46 10.96 -4.09
C PHE A 121 5.12 11.27 -3.42
N ASP A 122 5.06 11.08 -2.09
CA ASP A 122 3.95 11.53 -1.25
C ASP A 122 4.46 12.59 -0.26
N ARG A 123 5.07 12.16 0.84
CA ARG A 123 5.63 13.05 1.88
C ARG A 123 7.14 13.16 1.75
N PHE A 124 7.71 14.22 2.29
CA PHE A 124 9.17 14.46 2.33
C PHE A 124 9.85 14.45 0.94
N PRO A 125 9.32 15.18 -0.05
CA PRO A 125 9.82 15.09 -1.42
C PRO A 125 11.29 15.51 -1.54
N ARG A 126 11.80 16.46 -0.74
CA ARG A 126 13.23 16.82 -0.76
C ARG A 126 14.13 15.69 -0.34
N GLU A 127 13.75 14.96 0.71
CA GLU A 127 14.50 13.81 1.20
C GLU A 127 14.48 12.67 0.18
N LEU A 128 13.33 12.43 -0.44
CA LEU A 128 13.17 11.40 -1.47
C LEU A 128 13.95 11.76 -2.74
N TYR A 129 13.89 13.02 -3.16
CA TYR A 129 14.68 13.51 -4.30
C TYR A 129 16.19 13.40 -4.05
N ALA A 130 16.66 13.79 -2.87
CA ALA A 130 18.05 13.65 -2.50
C ALA A 130 18.53 12.18 -2.54
N ARG A 131 17.62 11.25 -2.26
CA ARG A 131 17.93 9.82 -2.27
C ARG A 131 18.04 9.24 -3.68
N ILE A 132 17.15 9.59 -4.60
CA ILE A 132 17.11 8.97 -5.94
C ILE A 132 17.71 9.85 -7.04
N GLY A 133 17.96 11.14 -6.78
CA GLY A 133 18.64 12.04 -7.69
C GLY A 133 17.80 12.59 -8.86
N HIS A 134 16.53 12.24 -8.96
CA HIS A 134 15.63 12.69 -10.03
C HIS A 134 14.18 12.82 -9.53
N LEU A 135 13.33 13.48 -10.32
CA LEU A 135 11.89 13.55 -10.04
C LEU A 135 11.22 12.22 -10.37
N PRO A 136 10.20 11.83 -9.60
CA PRO A 136 9.36 10.67 -9.91
C PRO A 136 8.46 10.96 -11.11
N MET A 137 7.78 9.92 -11.61
CA MET A 137 6.77 10.04 -12.65
C MET A 137 5.58 10.94 -12.21
N GLY A 138 5.27 10.94 -10.90
CA GLY A 138 4.20 11.74 -10.35
C GLY A 138 4.35 12.02 -8.87
N CYS A 139 3.36 12.70 -8.30
CA CYS A 139 3.32 13.00 -6.89
C CYS A 139 1.88 12.98 -6.35
N HIS A 140 1.75 12.59 -5.09
CA HIS A 140 0.48 12.65 -4.37
C HIS A 140 0.51 13.81 -3.37
N ALA A 141 -0.60 14.55 -3.28
CA ALA A 141 -0.77 15.64 -2.31
C ALA A 141 0.39 16.67 -2.32
N TRP A 142 0.95 16.95 -3.51
CA TRP A 142 2.06 17.88 -3.72
C TRP A 142 1.83 19.25 -3.07
N HIS A 143 0.58 19.73 -3.01
CA HIS A 143 0.19 21.00 -2.39
C HIS A 143 0.23 21.00 -0.85
N LYS A 144 0.29 19.81 -0.22
CA LYS A 144 0.29 19.66 1.25
C LYS A 144 1.69 19.53 1.84
N TYR A 145 2.64 18.99 1.08
CA TYR A 145 3.95 18.60 1.60
C TYR A 145 5.07 19.34 0.88
N GLU A 146 5.76 20.18 1.61
CA GLU A 146 6.93 20.95 1.13
C GLU A 146 6.68 21.69 -0.19
N TYR A 147 5.44 22.20 -0.39
CA TYR A 147 5.04 22.83 -1.65
C TYR A 147 5.94 24.02 -1.98
N LYS A 148 6.10 24.97 -1.05
CA LYS A 148 6.86 26.21 -1.26
C LYS A 148 8.34 25.94 -1.49
N GLU A 149 8.90 25.00 -0.73
CA GLU A 149 10.33 24.73 -0.65
C GLU A 149 10.82 23.78 -1.74
N PHE A 150 9.94 22.91 -2.23
CA PHE A 150 10.32 21.89 -3.21
C PHE A 150 9.52 21.98 -4.52
N TRP A 151 8.19 21.82 -4.44
CA TRP A 151 7.39 21.69 -5.66
C TRP A 151 7.21 22.99 -6.43
N LYS A 152 6.97 24.12 -5.74
CA LYS A 152 6.74 25.41 -6.41
C LYS A 152 7.91 25.84 -7.30
N PRO A 153 9.18 25.79 -6.87
CA PRO A 153 10.30 26.13 -7.74
C PRO A 153 10.45 25.23 -8.97
N ILE A 154 9.96 24.00 -8.92
CA ILE A 154 9.98 23.07 -10.04
C ILE A 154 8.85 23.39 -11.01
N ILE A 155 7.63 23.59 -10.50
CA ILE A 155 6.42 23.87 -11.29
C ILE A 155 6.57 25.22 -12.01
N ASP A 156 7.11 26.24 -11.34
CA ASP A 156 7.29 27.58 -11.93
C ASP A 156 8.32 27.60 -13.08
N LYS A 157 9.15 26.55 -13.23
CA LYS A 157 10.17 26.43 -14.29
C LYS A 157 9.71 25.53 -15.45
N ALA A 158 8.63 24.79 -15.29
CA ALA A 158 8.12 23.87 -16.30
C ALA A 158 7.23 24.57 -17.32
#